data_206710e60a2cb0a19f17533664924e76
#
_entry.id   206710e60a2cb0a19f17533664924e76
#
_cell.length_a   1.000
_cell.length_b   1.000
_cell.length_c   1.000
_cell.angle_alpha   90.00
_cell.angle_beta   90.00
_cell.angle_gamma   90.00
#
_symmetry.space_group_name_H-M   'P 1'
#
loop_
_entity.id
_entity.type
_entity.pdbx_description
1 polymer ?
#
loop_
_entity_poly.entity_id
_entity_poly.type
_entity_poly.pdbx_seq_one_letter_code
_entity_poly.pdbx_strand_id
1 'polypeptide(L)'
;MSPHPSMPVIDASHSQTLLGVSSEGVASAVSTAGNPDCKLILRSGDDRPNLDINTIKATRDTLLKPDLASGIMADVSHSNCGKDYTKIPAVFKEIIYRRSEGDTSAIGAMLESPLVAGNQKFPKPLNQFSYG
;
A
#
# COMPACT_ATOMS: atom_id res chain seq x y z
N MET A 1 15.88 -7.54 -11.61
CA MET A 1 15.10 -8.31 -10.63
C MET A 1 14.44 -7.29 -9.70
N SER A 2 13.14 -7.08 -9.80
CA SER A 2 12.46 -6.13 -8.92
C SER A 2 12.54 -6.64 -7.48
N PRO A 3 12.83 -5.78 -6.48
CA PRO A 3 12.84 -6.21 -5.08
C PRO A 3 11.47 -6.76 -4.70
N HIS A 4 11.44 -7.81 -3.90
CA HIS A 4 10.20 -8.40 -3.41
C HIS A 4 9.44 -7.35 -2.60
N PRO A 5 8.13 -7.18 -2.77
CA PRO A 5 7.35 -6.08 -2.15
C PRO A 5 7.36 -6.08 -0.61
N SER A 6 7.75 -7.18 0.03
CA SER A 6 7.90 -7.26 1.48
C SER A 6 9.19 -6.63 2.03
N MET A 7 10.21 -6.42 1.19
CA MET A 7 11.51 -5.89 1.64
C MET A 7 11.39 -4.54 2.38
N PRO A 8 10.66 -3.53 1.87
CA PRO A 8 10.54 -2.26 2.56
C PRO A 8 9.90 -2.36 3.96
N VAL A 9 8.97 -3.31 4.16
CA VAL A 9 8.32 -3.52 5.47
C VAL A 9 9.31 -4.15 6.46
N ILE A 10 10.11 -5.10 5.99
CA ILE A 10 11.17 -5.75 6.78
C ILE A 10 12.22 -4.70 7.17
N ASP A 11 12.69 -3.90 6.22
CA ASP A 11 13.67 -2.85 6.48
C ASP A 11 13.16 -1.82 7.48
N ALA A 12 11.90 -1.38 7.32
CA ALA A 12 11.28 -0.40 8.21
C ALA A 12 11.06 -0.94 9.64
N SER A 13 10.98 -2.26 9.82
CA SER A 13 10.83 -2.86 11.15
C SER A 13 12.11 -2.83 11.98
N HIS A 14 13.26 -2.65 11.36
CA HIS A 14 14.56 -2.62 12.02
C HIS A 14 15.02 -1.20 12.35
N SER A 15 15.83 -1.11 13.39
CA SER A 15 16.57 0.12 13.71
C SER A 15 17.51 0.50 12.57
N GLN A 16 17.53 1.77 12.22
CA GLN A 16 18.39 2.32 11.17
C GLN A 16 19.06 3.59 11.61
N THR A 17 20.30 3.82 11.15
CA THR A 17 21.00 5.07 11.36
C THR A 17 21.18 5.77 10.01
N LEU A 18 20.75 7.01 9.94
CA LEU A 18 20.81 7.83 8.74
C LEU A 18 21.30 9.25 9.05
N LEU A 19 21.79 9.95 8.04
CA LEU A 19 22.05 11.37 8.16
C LEU A 19 20.74 12.15 8.09
N GLY A 20 20.49 12.98 9.07
CA GLY A 20 19.31 13.83 9.18
C GLY A 20 19.67 15.22 9.70
N VAL A 21 18.65 16.00 9.99
CA VAL A 21 18.78 17.33 10.60
C VAL A 21 18.07 17.30 11.95
N SER A 22 18.76 17.72 13.01
CA SER A 22 18.18 17.83 14.34
C SER A 22 17.13 18.95 14.41
N SER A 23 16.38 19.02 15.50
CA SER A 23 15.44 20.11 15.79
C SER A 23 16.12 21.50 15.86
N GLU A 24 17.43 21.52 16.04
CA GLU A 24 18.24 22.74 16.08
C GLU A 24 18.81 23.13 14.70
N GLY A 25 18.43 22.40 13.64
CA GLY A 25 18.90 22.68 12.28
C GLY A 25 20.30 22.16 11.97
N VAL A 26 20.91 21.32 12.84
CA VAL A 26 22.27 20.80 12.70
C VAL A 26 22.26 19.43 12.04
N ALA A 27 23.17 19.21 11.09
CA ALA A 27 23.36 17.87 10.48
C ALA A 27 23.83 16.89 11.57
N SER A 28 23.10 15.80 11.70
CA SER A 28 23.26 14.84 12.78
C SER A 28 23.05 13.41 12.31
N ALA A 29 23.67 12.46 12.98
CA ALA A 29 23.29 11.05 12.84
C ALA A 29 22.01 10.81 13.63
N VAL A 30 20.96 10.38 12.92
CA VAL A 30 19.67 10.07 13.51
C VAL A 30 19.49 8.55 13.50
N SER A 31 19.26 7.98 14.67
CA SER A 31 18.95 6.55 14.82
C SER A 31 17.46 6.38 15.09
N THR A 32 16.81 5.53 14.28
CA THR A 32 15.42 5.14 14.47
C THR A 32 15.31 3.85 15.27
N ALA A 33 14.23 3.64 15.98
CA ALA A 33 13.97 2.39 16.70
C ALA A 33 13.48 1.25 15.80
N GLY A 34 13.08 1.57 14.58
CA GLY A 34 12.28 0.70 13.73
C GLY A 34 10.78 0.78 14.08
N ASN A 35 9.94 0.23 13.21
CA ASN A 35 8.50 0.17 13.42
C ASN A 35 7.99 -1.25 13.14
N PRO A 36 7.74 -2.07 14.18
CA PRO A 36 7.22 -3.43 14.01
C PRO A 36 5.77 -3.48 13.51
N ASP A 37 5.05 -2.36 13.59
CA ASP A 37 3.64 -2.26 13.20
C ASP A 37 3.44 -1.84 11.73
N CYS A 38 4.48 -1.84 10.93
CA CYS A 38 4.38 -1.55 9.50
C CYS A 38 3.43 -2.52 8.82
N LYS A 39 2.64 -2.00 7.87
CA LYS A 39 1.71 -2.80 7.06
C LYS A 39 2.09 -2.70 5.59
N LEU A 40 1.87 -3.77 4.85
CA LEU A 40 2.06 -3.77 3.41
C LEU A 40 0.76 -3.44 2.70
N ILE A 41 0.82 -2.49 1.79
CA ILE A 41 -0.31 -2.16 0.91
C ILE A 41 -0.05 -2.80 -0.45
N LEU A 42 -0.94 -3.69 -0.89
CA LEU A 42 -0.92 -4.23 -2.25
C LEU A 42 -1.68 -3.29 -3.18
N ARG A 43 -0.94 -2.41 -3.81
CA ARG A 43 -1.45 -1.39 -4.73
C ARG A 43 -1.37 -1.79 -6.19
N SER A 44 -0.75 -2.93 -6.50
CA SER A 44 -0.27 -3.30 -7.82
C SER A 44 0.92 -2.43 -8.29
N GLY A 45 1.71 -2.96 -9.21
CA GLY A 45 2.82 -2.28 -9.85
C GLY A 45 2.55 -2.14 -11.35
N ASP A 46 3.17 -2.94 -12.15
CA ASP A 46 3.23 -2.88 -13.61
C ASP A 46 1.92 -3.28 -14.31
N ASP A 47 0.87 -2.45 -14.18
CA ASP A 47 -0.42 -2.58 -14.87
C ASP A 47 -1.16 -3.94 -14.72
N ARG A 48 -0.80 -4.73 -13.72
CA ARG A 48 -1.48 -5.99 -13.40
C ARG A 48 -2.06 -5.94 -11.99
N PRO A 49 -3.32 -6.36 -11.81
CA PRO A 49 -3.88 -6.59 -10.48
C PRO A 49 -3.02 -7.55 -9.66
N ASN A 50 -2.91 -7.32 -8.34
CA ASN A 50 -2.17 -8.17 -7.41
C ASN A 50 -3.00 -8.55 -6.17
N LEU A 51 -4.31 -8.53 -6.30
CA LEU A 51 -5.25 -8.90 -5.23
C LEU A 51 -5.84 -10.31 -5.42
N ASP A 52 -5.28 -11.13 -6.31
CA ASP A 52 -5.65 -12.53 -6.36
C ASP A 52 -5.20 -13.26 -5.09
N ILE A 53 -5.94 -14.32 -4.72
CA ILE A 53 -5.76 -15.02 -3.46
C ILE A 53 -4.35 -15.63 -3.31
N ASN A 54 -3.75 -16.08 -4.42
CA ASN A 54 -2.42 -16.70 -4.38
C ASN A 54 -1.34 -15.65 -4.12
N THR A 55 -1.44 -14.48 -4.78
CA THR A 55 -0.52 -13.36 -4.56
C THR A 55 -0.61 -12.85 -3.12
N ILE A 56 -1.81 -12.66 -2.57
CA ILE A 56 -2.00 -12.21 -1.19
C ILE A 56 -1.41 -13.23 -0.20
N LYS A 57 -1.71 -14.52 -0.37
CA LYS A 57 -1.18 -15.58 0.51
C LYS A 57 0.34 -15.69 0.43
N ALA A 58 0.92 -15.73 -0.75
CA ALA A 58 2.36 -15.79 -0.93
C ALA A 58 3.08 -14.57 -0.31
N THR A 59 2.50 -13.39 -0.46
CA THR A 59 3.01 -12.16 0.15
C THR A 59 2.93 -12.24 1.67
N ARG A 60 1.81 -12.67 2.23
CA ARG A 60 1.64 -12.89 3.66
C ARG A 60 2.67 -13.87 4.22
N ASP A 61 2.84 -15.01 3.56
CA ASP A 61 3.79 -16.05 4.01
C ASP A 61 5.23 -15.52 4.04
N THR A 62 5.56 -14.62 3.12
CA THR A 62 6.88 -13.96 3.11
C THR A 62 7.04 -12.99 4.28
N LEU A 63 5.99 -12.26 4.65
CA LEU A 63 6.01 -11.33 5.79
C LEU A 63 6.03 -12.04 7.14
N LEU A 64 5.42 -13.21 7.24
CA LEU A 64 5.39 -13.98 8.49
C LEU A 64 6.76 -14.61 8.85
N LYS A 65 7.65 -14.83 7.88
CA LYS A 65 8.97 -15.42 8.14
C LYS A 65 9.84 -14.63 9.12
N PRO A 66 9.92 -13.29 9.06
CA PRO A 66 10.66 -12.50 10.03
C PRO A 66 9.86 -12.14 11.29
N ASP A 67 8.78 -12.85 11.60
CA ASP A 67 7.91 -12.63 12.77
C ASP A 67 7.30 -11.22 12.84
N LEU A 68 7.03 -10.65 11.67
CA LEU A 68 6.33 -9.36 11.59
C LEU A 68 4.83 -9.57 11.77
N ALA A 69 4.22 -8.75 12.60
CA ALA A 69 2.75 -8.65 12.75
C ALA A 69 2.14 -8.06 11.46
N SER A 70 2.25 -8.80 10.37
CA SER A 70 2.07 -8.28 9.03
C SER A 70 0.63 -8.41 8.56
N GLY A 71 -0.09 -7.33 8.68
CA GLY A 71 -1.34 -7.17 7.95
C GLY A 71 -1.10 -6.71 6.51
N ILE A 72 -1.82 -7.29 5.58
CA ILE A 72 -1.88 -6.80 4.19
C ILE A 72 -3.13 -5.95 4.03
N MET A 73 -2.94 -4.73 3.55
CA MET A 73 -4.02 -3.84 3.13
C MET A 73 -4.22 -3.99 1.62
N ALA A 74 -5.42 -4.30 1.20
CA ALA A 74 -5.76 -4.39 -0.22
C ALA A 74 -6.18 -3.01 -0.75
N ASP A 75 -5.38 -2.41 -1.61
CA ASP A 75 -5.79 -1.20 -2.34
C ASP A 75 -6.62 -1.60 -3.55
N VAL A 76 -7.91 -1.35 -3.50
CA VAL A 76 -8.88 -1.71 -4.56
C VAL A 76 -8.96 -0.67 -5.68
N SER A 77 -8.19 0.40 -5.57
CA SER A 77 -8.03 1.45 -6.58
C SER A 77 -6.85 1.16 -7.53
N HIS A 78 -6.35 2.17 -8.20
CA HIS A 78 -5.16 2.14 -9.04
C HIS A 78 -5.17 1.00 -10.08
N SER A 79 -4.09 0.26 -10.21
CA SER A 79 -4.01 -0.82 -11.20
C SER A 79 -4.83 -2.05 -10.82
N ASN A 80 -5.23 -2.20 -9.57
CA ASN A 80 -6.11 -3.29 -9.14
C ASN A 80 -7.54 -3.17 -9.70
N CYS A 81 -7.99 -1.95 -10.01
CA CYS A 81 -9.22 -1.71 -10.77
C CYS A 81 -8.96 -1.33 -12.24
N GLY A 82 -7.71 -1.47 -12.72
CA GLY A 82 -7.32 -1.06 -14.07
C GLY A 82 -7.41 0.45 -14.30
N LYS A 83 -7.26 1.26 -13.24
CA LYS A 83 -7.43 2.73 -13.26
C LYS A 83 -8.83 3.17 -13.71
N ASP A 84 -9.81 2.29 -13.57
CA ASP A 84 -11.21 2.51 -13.92
C ASP A 84 -12.05 2.49 -12.63
N TYR A 85 -12.44 3.67 -12.17
CA TYR A 85 -13.16 3.82 -10.91
C TYR A 85 -14.49 3.04 -10.87
N THR A 86 -15.10 2.77 -12.04
CA THR A 86 -16.36 2.00 -12.11
C THR A 86 -16.19 0.56 -11.66
N LYS A 87 -14.96 0.04 -11.66
CA LYS A 87 -14.61 -1.33 -11.23
C LYS A 87 -14.30 -1.43 -9.74
N ILE A 88 -14.02 -0.32 -9.05
CA ILE A 88 -13.70 -0.31 -7.61
C ILE A 88 -14.75 -1.07 -6.79
N PRO A 89 -16.08 -0.86 -6.97
CA PRO A 89 -17.09 -1.58 -6.21
C PRO A 89 -17.02 -3.10 -6.38
N ALA A 90 -16.69 -3.58 -7.56
CA ALA A 90 -16.59 -5.02 -7.83
C ALA A 90 -15.34 -5.62 -7.15
N VAL A 91 -14.18 -4.94 -7.26
CA VAL A 91 -12.95 -5.37 -6.60
C VAL A 91 -13.11 -5.35 -5.07
N PHE A 92 -13.74 -4.31 -4.53
CA PHE A 92 -14.01 -4.22 -3.10
C PHE A 92 -14.93 -5.35 -2.61
N LYS A 93 -16.03 -5.60 -3.30
CA LYS A 93 -16.96 -6.70 -2.98
C LYS A 93 -16.27 -8.05 -2.96
N GLU A 94 -15.34 -8.30 -3.88
CA GLU A 94 -14.56 -9.52 -3.92
C GLU A 94 -13.70 -9.70 -2.65
N ILE A 95 -13.03 -8.64 -2.18
CA ILE A 95 -12.26 -8.68 -0.92
C ILE A 95 -13.16 -8.97 0.28
N ILE A 96 -14.32 -8.31 0.36
CA ILE A 96 -15.30 -8.53 1.43
C ILE A 96 -15.87 -9.94 1.38
N TYR A 97 -16.21 -10.45 0.20
CA TYR A 97 -16.71 -11.80 0.02
C TYR A 97 -15.69 -12.84 0.51
N ARG A 98 -14.44 -12.74 0.10
CA ARG A 98 -13.39 -13.64 0.59
C ARG A 98 -13.25 -13.59 2.11
N ARG A 99 -13.36 -12.41 2.68
CA ARG A 99 -13.32 -12.23 4.14
C ARG A 99 -14.48 -12.96 4.82
N SER A 100 -15.70 -12.89 4.27
CA SER A 100 -16.87 -13.62 4.80
C SER A 100 -16.72 -15.14 4.67
N GLU A 101 -15.98 -15.61 3.68
CA GLU A 101 -15.64 -17.04 3.51
C GLU A 101 -14.45 -17.49 4.39
N GLY A 102 -13.98 -16.62 5.29
CA GLY A 102 -12.93 -16.97 6.25
C GLY A 102 -11.49 -16.65 5.80
N ASP A 103 -11.28 -16.00 4.65
CA ASP A 103 -9.95 -15.54 4.25
C ASP A 103 -9.52 -14.33 5.09
N THR A 104 -8.56 -14.55 5.99
CA THR A 104 -7.98 -13.52 6.86
C THR A 104 -6.68 -12.94 6.34
N SER A 105 -6.31 -13.22 5.09
CA SER A 105 -5.02 -12.81 4.52
C SER A 105 -4.91 -11.30 4.33
N ALA A 106 -6.00 -10.62 3.98
CA ALA A 106 -6.08 -9.16 4.01
C ALA A 106 -6.76 -8.69 5.31
N ILE A 107 -6.15 -7.72 5.98
CA ILE A 107 -6.68 -7.12 7.22
C ILE A 107 -7.69 -6.02 6.94
N GLY A 108 -7.69 -5.45 5.73
CA GLY A 108 -8.58 -4.38 5.33
C GLY A 108 -8.41 -4.03 3.87
N ALA A 109 -9.25 -3.11 3.43
CA ALA A 109 -9.17 -2.55 2.09
C ALA A 109 -9.04 -1.02 2.14
N MET A 110 -8.33 -0.47 1.17
CA MET A 110 -8.19 0.97 0.94
C MET A 110 -8.79 1.28 -0.42
N LEU A 111 -9.53 2.38 -0.50
CA LEU A 111 -10.10 2.86 -1.74
C LEU A 111 -10.02 4.39 -1.81
N GLU A 112 -9.81 4.91 -3.00
CA GLU A 112 -9.94 6.34 -3.29
C GLU A 112 -11.35 6.60 -3.79
N SER A 113 -12.03 7.57 -3.17
CA SER A 113 -13.43 7.89 -3.48
C SER A 113 -13.63 9.40 -3.59
N PRO A 114 -13.15 10.04 -4.68
CA PRO A 114 -13.47 11.42 -4.98
C PRO A 114 -14.98 11.63 -5.16
N LEU A 115 -15.45 12.86 -4.93
CA LEU A 115 -16.87 13.21 -5.06
C LEU A 115 -17.34 13.24 -6.51
N VAL A 116 -16.43 13.50 -7.44
CA VAL A 116 -16.72 13.62 -8.87
C VAL A 116 -15.78 12.72 -9.67
N ALA A 117 -16.33 12.08 -10.68
CA ALA A 117 -15.51 11.28 -11.60
C ALA A 117 -14.52 12.15 -12.38
N GLY A 118 -13.31 11.66 -12.56
CA GLY A 118 -12.33 12.37 -13.37
C GLY A 118 -10.89 11.95 -13.12
N ASN A 119 -10.02 12.53 -13.91
CA ASN A 119 -8.57 12.41 -13.79
C ASN A 119 -7.93 13.72 -14.22
N GLN A 120 -7.22 14.37 -13.34
CA GLN A 120 -6.56 15.63 -13.61
C GLN A 120 -5.07 15.42 -13.80
N LYS A 121 -4.60 15.61 -15.04
CA LYS A 121 -3.17 15.49 -15.36
C LYS A 121 -2.38 16.67 -14.80
N PHE A 122 -1.21 16.41 -14.31
CA PHE A 122 -0.23 17.41 -13.88
C PHE A 122 0.96 17.42 -14.85
N PRO A 123 1.61 18.57 -15.15
CA PRO A 123 1.31 19.90 -14.60
C PRO A 123 0.21 20.65 -15.38
N LYS A 124 -0.57 21.47 -14.68
CA LYS A 124 -1.45 22.46 -15.25
C LYS A 124 -1.56 23.68 -14.30
N PRO A 125 -2.00 24.87 -14.79
CA PRO A 125 -2.18 26.04 -13.93
C PRO A 125 -3.12 25.75 -12.75
N LEU A 126 -2.81 26.30 -11.56
CA LEU A 126 -3.55 26.02 -10.32
C LEU A 126 -5.06 26.36 -10.45
N ASN A 127 -5.39 27.42 -11.18
CA ASN A 127 -6.78 27.83 -11.42
C ASN A 127 -7.57 26.91 -12.35
N GLN A 128 -6.93 25.90 -12.93
CA GLN A 128 -7.56 24.89 -13.78
C GLN A 128 -7.81 23.57 -13.05
N PHE A 129 -7.38 23.45 -11.79
CA PHE A 129 -7.73 22.28 -10.99
C PHE A 129 -9.15 22.40 -10.45
N SER A 130 -9.89 21.32 -10.50
CA SER A 130 -11.19 21.18 -9.86
C SER A 130 -11.06 20.32 -8.62
N TYR A 131 -11.84 20.64 -7.58
CA TYR A 131 -12.05 19.72 -6.48
C TYR A 131 -12.93 18.57 -6.94
N GLY A 132 -12.49 17.33 -6.69
CA GLY A 132 -13.22 16.15 -7.11
C GLY A 132 -13.18 15.02 -6.13
#